data_bf0f4059abe9d1bfedcf6f60a38141e6
#
_entry.id   bf0f4059abe9d1bfedcf6f60a38141e6
#
_cell.length_a   1.000
_cell.length_b   1.000
_cell.length_c   1.000
_cell.angle_alpha   90.00
_cell.angle_beta   90.00
_cell.angle_gamma   90.00
#
_symmetry.space_group_name_H-M   'P 1'
#
loop_
_entity.id
_entity.type
_entity.pdbx_description
1 polymer ?
#
loop_
_entity_poly.entity_id
_entity_poly.type
_entity_poly.pdbx_seq_one_letter_code
_entity_poly.pdbx_strand_id
1 'polypeptide(L)'
;MSKIMVTGGAGFVGSHLVHKLVEMGHDVTVIDNYSNYSENPENENARYFEMDTDELEYQFENETFDYIFHLGEYSRVESSFHDFDKVMAYNYHSFPSVLEFAKRSGAKLIYSGSSTKFADNTPAASPYAYTKAQNTELLKNYAEWYGLDYTIVYFYNVYGDYENDAT
;
A
#
# COMPACT_ATOMS: atom_id res chain seq x y z
N MET A 1 -9.46 -16.39 12.21
CA MET A 1 -8.91 -16.39 10.84
C MET A 1 -9.61 -15.27 10.09
N SER A 2 -8.89 -14.33 9.55
CA SER A 2 -9.42 -13.22 8.75
C SER A 2 -8.93 -13.35 7.33
N LYS A 3 -9.69 -12.79 6.39
CA LYS A 3 -9.30 -12.67 4.97
C LYS A 3 -8.65 -11.30 4.77
N ILE A 4 -7.37 -11.30 4.43
CA ILE A 4 -6.54 -10.09 4.43
C ILE A 4 -5.94 -9.89 3.05
N MET A 5 -6.03 -8.66 2.55
CA MET A 5 -5.32 -8.23 1.35
C MET A 5 -4.10 -7.39 1.74
N VAL A 6 -2.97 -7.62 1.07
CA VAL A 6 -1.75 -6.82 1.20
C VAL A 6 -1.34 -6.35 -0.19
N THR A 7 -1.49 -5.06 -0.49
CA THR A 7 -0.92 -4.49 -1.70
C THR A 7 0.54 -4.12 -1.46
N GLY A 8 1.40 -4.31 -2.45
CA GLY A 8 2.85 -4.18 -2.26
C GLY A 8 3.45 -5.31 -1.41
N GLY A 9 2.78 -6.48 -1.40
CA GLY A 9 3.16 -7.59 -0.53
C GLY A 9 4.40 -8.37 -0.99
N ALA A 10 4.87 -8.17 -2.21
CA ALA A 10 6.14 -8.69 -2.70
C ALA A 10 7.33 -7.74 -2.41
N GLY A 11 7.05 -6.50 -1.98
CA GLY A 11 8.06 -5.53 -1.58
C GLY A 11 8.71 -5.84 -0.23
N PHE A 12 9.71 -5.02 0.17
CA PHE A 12 10.48 -5.21 1.40
C PHE A 12 9.59 -5.33 2.65
N VAL A 13 8.83 -4.30 2.98
CA VAL A 13 7.96 -4.31 4.19
C VAL A 13 6.81 -5.30 4.03
N GLY A 14 6.23 -5.36 2.82
CA GLY A 14 5.08 -6.19 2.51
C GLY A 14 5.36 -7.69 2.68
N SER A 15 6.50 -8.18 2.20
CA SER A 15 6.85 -9.60 2.32
C SER A 15 6.95 -10.06 3.77
N HIS A 16 7.60 -9.28 4.64
CA HIS A 16 7.65 -9.57 6.07
C HIS A 16 6.25 -9.62 6.70
N LEU A 17 5.38 -8.67 6.33
CA LEU A 17 4.01 -8.65 6.81
C LEU A 17 3.23 -9.88 6.34
N VAL A 18 3.34 -10.25 5.06
CA VAL A 18 2.68 -11.44 4.49
C VAL A 18 3.09 -12.70 5.23
N HIS A 19 4.40 -12.92 5.41
CA HIS A 19 4.89 -14.08 6.16
C HIS A 19 4.32 -14.13 7.59
N LYS A 20 4.28 -12.98 8.26
CA LYS A 20 3.74 -12.92 9.63
C LYS A 20 2.24 -13.17 9.69
N LEU A 21 1.47 -12.64 8.77
CA LEU A 21 0.03 -12.86 8.72
C LEU A 21 -0.33 -14.33 8.42
N VAL A 22 0.40 -14.96 7.51
CA VAL A 22 0.25 -16.41 7.22
C VAL A 22 0.62 -17.25 8.44
N GLU A 23 1.74 -16.95 9.12
CA GLU A 23 2.13 -17.62 10.36
C GLU A 23 1.05 -17.53 11.45
N MET A 24 0.35 -16.40 11.52
CA MET A 24 -0.79 -16.20 12.43
C MET A 24 -2.07 -16.91 12.00
N GLY A 25 -2.08 -17.60 10.86
CA GLY A 25 -3.21 -18.39 10.37
C GLY A 25 -4.28 -17.59 9.66
N HIS A 26 -3.94 -16.43 9.07
CA HIS A 26 -4.85 -15.68 8.23
C HIS A 26 -4.84 -16.17 6.77
N ASP A 27 -5.94 -15.94 6.05
CA ASP A 27 -6.04 -16.12 4.59
C ASP A 27 -5.53 -14.84 3.91
N VAL A 28 -4.35 -14.91 3.28
CA VAL A 28 -3.65 -13.73 2.76
C VAL A 28 -3.64 -13.73 1.24
N THR A 29 -4.09 -12.61 0.67
CA THR A 29 -4.02 -12.30 -0.76
C THR A 29 -3.09 -11.11 -0.98
N VAL A 30 -2.13 -11.26 -1.86
CA VAL A 30 -1.12 -10.25 -2.21
C VAL A 30 -1.40 -9.68 -3.59
N ILE A 31 -1.34 -8.36 -3.69
CA ILE A 31 -1.40 -7.61 -4.95
C ILE A 31 -0.09 -6.85 -5.10
N ASP A 32 0.63 -7.10 -6.18
CA ASP A 32 1.88 -6.40 -6.48
C ASP A 32 2.06 -6.32 -8.01
N ASN A 33 2.54 -5.23 -8.53
CA ASN A 33 2.84 -5.08 -9.95
C ASN A 33 4.32 -5.36 -10.27
N TYR A 34 5.09 -5.73 -9.25
CA TYR A 34 6.54 -6.02 -9.33
C TYR A 34 7.36 -4.93 -10.01
N SER A 35 6.86 -3.68 -10.05
CA SER A 35 7.54 -2.54 -10.65
C SER A 35 8.84 -2.17 -9.94
N ASN A 36 8.95 -2.53 -8.68
CA ASN A 36 10.17 -2.43 -7.89
C ASN A 36 10.60 -3.85 -7.50
N TYR A 37 11.26 -4.54 -8.45
CA TYR A 37 11.67 -5.92 -8.27
C TYR A 37 12.48 -6.08 -6.97
N SER A 38 12.04 -7.01 -6.14
CA SER A 38 12.77 -7.45 -4.96
C SER A 38 12.93 -8.96 -5.02
N GLU A 39 14.08 -9.47 -4.61
CA GLU A 39 14.34 -10.91 -4.50
C GLU A 39 13.68 -11.53 -3.25
N ASN A 40 12.68 -10.86 -2.69
CA ASN A 40 11.99 -11.31 -1.50
C ASN A 40 11.23 -12.60 -1.80
N PRO A 41 11.37 -13.63 -0.98
CA PRO A 41 10.66 -14.88 -1.23
C PRO A 41 9.16 -14.70 -1.02
N GLU A 42 8.38 -15.15 -1.97
CA GLU A 42 6.93 -15.28 -1.81
C GLU A 42 6.61 -16.37 -0.77
N ASN A 43 5.51 -16.19 -0.06
CA ASN A 43 5.00 -17.21 0.86
C ASN A 43 4.07 -18.17 0.11
N GLU A 44 4.43 -19.46 0.04
CA GLU A 44 3.66 -20.49 -0.68
C GLU A 44 2.22 -20.68 -0.17
N ASN A 45 1.90 -20.21 1.03
CA ASN A 45 0.58 -20.28 1.64
C ASN A 45 -0.22 -18.99 1.50
N ALA A 46 0.24 -18.01 0.70
CA ALA A 46 -0.50 -16.83 0.30
C ALA A 46 -0.83 -16.86 -1.19
N ARG A 47 -1.89 -16.15 -1.59
CA ARG A 47 -2.26 -16.03 -3.01
C ARG A 47 -1.65 -14.75 -3.57
N TYR A 48 -0.90 -14.83 -4.66
CA TYR A 48 -0.27 -13.68 -5.32
C TYR A 48 -0.93 -13.37 -6.66
N PHE A 49 -1.15 -12.08 -6.91
CA PHE A 49 -1.66 -11.54 -8.17
C PHE A 49 -0.73 -10.44 -8.65
N GLU A 50 -0.16 -10.62 -9.85
CA GLU A 50 0.61 -9.59 -10.54
C GLU A 50 -0.34 -8.63 -11.24
N MET A 51 -0.59 -7.47 -10.63
CA MET A 51 -1.53 -6.47 -11.15
C MET A 51 -1.38 -5.12 -10.44
N ASP A 52 -1.89 -4.07 -11.04
CA ASP A 52 -2.00 -2.75 -10.41
C ASP A 52 -3.23 -2.66 -9.48
N THR A 53 -3.19 -1.72 -8.53
CA THR A 53 -4.27 -1.56 -7.54
C THR A 53 -5.52 -0.88 -8.11
N ASP A 54 -5.47 -0.31 -9.29
CA ASP A 54 -6.65 0.23 -9.99
C ASP A 54 -7.54 -0.86 -10.60
N GLU A 55 -7.05 -2.11 -10.69
CA GLU A 55 -7.78 -3.27 -11.19
C GLU A 55 -8.57 -4.02 -10.10
N LEU A 56 -8.45 -3.64 -8.82
CA LEU A 56 -9.00 -4.36 -7.67
C LEU A 56 -10.51 -4.63 -7.79
N GLU A 57 -11.29 -3.64 -8.20
CA GLU A 57 -12.74 -3.77 -8.35
C GLU A 57 -13.13 -4.82 -9.38
N TYR A 58 -12.40 -4.90 -10.48
CA TYR A 58 -12.65 -5.87 -11.53
C TYR A 58 -12.21 -7.28 -11.12
N GLN A 59 -10.99 -7.42 -10.60
CA GLN A 59 -10.40 -8.72 -10.28
C GLN A 59 -11.13 -9.40 -9.11
N PHE A 60 -11.60 -8.63 -8.15
CA PHE A 60 -12.23 -9.14 -6.92
C PHE A 60 -13.70 -8.73 -6.79
N GLU A 61 -14.42 -8.61 -7.91
CA GLU A 61 -15.82 -8.19 -7.95
C GLU A 61 -16.72 -8.94 -6.95
N ASN A 62 -16.49 -10.24 -6.78
CA ASN A 62 -17.29 -11.14 -5.94
C ASN A 62 -16.58 -11.53 -4.62
N GLU A 63 -15.45 -10.90 -4.30
CA GLU A 63 -14.72 -11.18 -3.08
C GLU A 63 -14.71 -9.96 -2.15
N THR A 64 -14.70 -10.25 -0.84
CA THR A 64 -14.56 -9.24 0.21
C THR A 64 -13.42 -9.62 1.15
N PHE A 65 -12.88 -8.63 1.84
CA PHE A 65 -11.78 -8.78 2.79
C PHE A 65 -12.16 -8.14 4.12
N ASP A 66 -11.59 -8.65 5.22
CA ASP A 66 -11.75 -8.06 6.55
C ASP A 66 -10.79 -6.89 6.75
N TYR A 67 -9.58 -7.01 6.19
CA TYR A 67 -8.51 -6.00 6.28
C TYR A 67 -7.81 -5.84 4.94
N ILE A 68 -7.42 -4.60 4.64
CA ILE A 68 -6.57 -4.26 3.50
C ILE A 68 -5.37 -3.47 4.04
N PHE A 69 -4.17 -4.02 3.90
CA PHE A 69 -2.91 -3.32 4.14
C PHE A 69 -2.42 -2.75 2.82
N HIS A 70 -2.48 -1.42 2.69
CA HIS A 70 -2.05 -0.74 1.46
C HIS A 70 -0.62 -0.23 1.61
N LEU A 71 0.32 -1.02 1.07
CA LEU A 71 1.76 -0.74 1.00
C LEU A 71 2.25 -0.58 -0.44
N GLY A 72 1.40 -0.88 -1.43
CA GLY A 72 1.71 -0.88 -2.86
C GLY A 72 1.72 0.52 -3.46
N GLU A 73 2.66 1.35 -3.01
CA GLU A 73 2.89 2.70 -3.52
C GLU A 73 4.38 2.91 -3.80
N TYR A 74 4.69 3.84 -4.71
CA TYR A 74 6.05 4.28 -4.95
C TYR A 74 6.66 4.86 -3.66
N SER A 75 7.83 4.39 -3.22
CA SER A 75 8.37 4.64 -1.88
C SER A 75 9.73 5.36 -1.84
N ARG A 76 10.28 5.80 -2.99
CA ARG A 76 11.61 6.43 -3.06
C ARG A 76 11.51 7.94 -3.17
N VAL A 77 12.04 8.66 -2.15
CA VAL A 77 11.96 10.13 -2.09
C VAL A 77 12.79 10.79 -3.20
N GLU A 78 14.08 10.45 -3.29
CA GLU A 78 15.00 11.08 -4.25
C GLU A 78 14.67 10.73 -5.69
N SER A 79 14.45 9.45 -5.98
CA SER A 79 14.10 8.99 -7.33
C SER A 79 12.74 9.52 -7.80
N SER A 80 11.86 9.95 -6.88
CA SER A 80 10.54 10.49 -7.24
C SER A 80 10.59 11.72 -8.14
N PHE A 81 11.69 12.48 -8.14
CA PHE A 81 11.88 13.61 -9.05
C PHE A 81 12.12 13.19 -10.50
N HIS A 82 12.71 12.02 -10.71
CA HIS A 82 12.96 11.46 -12.03
C HIS A 82 11.80 10.57 -12.52
N ASP A 83 11.13 9.92 -11.58
CA ASP A 83 10.04 8.96 -11.83
C ASP A 83 8.66 9.59 -11.60
N PHE A 84 8.50 10.87 -11.87
CA PHE A 84 7.28 11.62 -11.57
C PHE A 84 6.01 10.94 -12.06
N ASP A 85 5.99 10.44 -13.31
CA ASP A 85 4.82 9.78 -13.90
C ASP A 85 4.45 8.49 -13.15
N LYS A 86 5.45 7.70 -12.72
CA LYS A 86 5.23 6.49 -11.92
C LYS A 86 4.69 6.83 -10.53
N VAL A 87 5.25 7.87 -9.89
CA VAL A 87 4.77 8.34 -8.59
C VAL A 87 3.31 8.76 -8.68
N MET A 88 2.94 9.50 -9.71
CA MET A 88 1.56 9.92 -9.90
C MET A 88 0.65 8.73 -10.21
N ALA A 89 1.07 7.80 -11.04
CA ALA A 89 0.29 6.61 -11.38
C ALA A 89 0.04 5.73 -10.14
N TYR A 90 1.11 5.33 -9.45
CA TYR A 90 1.01 4.34 -8.38
C TYR A 90 0.50 4.91 -7.05
N ASN A 91 0.78 6.18 -6.75
CA ASN A 91 0.35 6.77 -5.48
C ASN A 91 -0.96 7.54 -5.63
N TYR A 92 -1.05 8.43 -6.61
CA TYR A 92 -2.15 9.39 -6.67
C TYR A 92 -3.36 8.87 -7.45
N HIS A 93 -3.14 8.34 -8.65
CA HIS A 93 -4.25 7.92 -9.52
C HIS A 93 -4.87 6.59 -9.12
N SER A 94 -4.09 5.65 -8.58
CA SER A 94 -4.57 4.34 -8.15
C SER A 94 -5.27 4.34 -6.79
N PHE A 95 -4.95 5.29 -5.90
CA PHE A 95 -5.45 5.30 -4.53
C PHE A 95 -6.98 5.41 -4.40
N PRO A 96 -7.72 6.19 -5.22
CA PRO A 96 -9.18 6.17 -5.20
C PRO A 96 -9.78 4.79 -5.40
N SER A 97 -9.21 3.95 -6.26
CA SER A 97 -9.67 2.57 -6.48
C SER A 97 -9.52 1.71 -5.22
N VAL A 98 -8.43 1.90 -4.48
CA VAL A 98 -8.21 1.23 -3.18
C VAL A 98 -9.28 1.64 -2.16
N LEU A 99 -9.64 2.92 -2.11
CA LEU A 99 -10.68 3.43 -1.20
C LEU A 99 -12.06 2.86 -1.53
N GLU A 100 -12.45 2.88 -2.82
CA GLU A 100 -13.72 2.31 -3.27
C GLU A 100 -13.80 0.81 -2.98
N PHE A 101 -12.74 0.08 -3.28
CA PHE A 101 -12.67 -1.35 -3.00
C PHE A 101 -12.75 -1.66 -1.49
N ALA A 102 -12.04 -0.92 -0.65
CA ALA A 102 -12.10 -1.08 0.81
C ALA A 102 -13.52 -0.82 1.34
N LYS A 103 -14.17 0.25 0.86
CA LYS A 103 -15.55 0.57 1.22
C LYS A 103 -16.51 -0.56 0.79
N ARG A 104 -16.44 -1.02 -0.47
CA ARG A 104 -17.28 -2.10 -0.99
C ARG A 104 -17.09 -3.40 -0.22
N SER A 105 -15.85 -3.74 0.13
CA SER A 105 -15.53 -4.92 0.95
C SER A 105 -16.02 -4.81 2.39
N GLY A 106 -16.28 -3.61 2.89
CA GLY A 106 -16.47 -3.36 4.31
C GLY A 106 -15.20 -3.61 5.13
N ALA A 107 -14.04 -3.57 4.47
CA ALA A 107 -12.75 -3.85 5.08
C ALA A 107 -12.24 -2.65 5.87
N LYS A 108 -11.50 -2.94 6.95
CA LYS A 108 -10.66 -1.91 7.57
C LYS A 108 -9.40 -1.68 6.72
N LEU A 109 -9.19 -0.43 6.30
CA LEU A 109 -8.01 -0.03 5.55
C LEU A 109 -6.86 0.38 6.47
N ILE A 110 -5.73 -0.29 6.37
CA ILE A 110 -4.48 0.09 7.03
C ILE A 110 -3.57 0.72 5.96
N TYR A 111 -3.42 2.05 6.04
CA TYR A 111 -2.68 2.84 5.07
C TYR A 111 -1.26 3.14 5.53
N SER A 112 -0.29 2.94 4.66
CA SER A 112 1.11 3.29 4.88
C SER A 112 1.33 4.79 4.65
N GLY A 113 1.17 5.60 5.68
CA GLY A 113 1.55 7.00 5.67
C GLY A 113 3.06 7.20 5.72
N SER A 114 3.51 8.43 5.49
CA SER A 114 4.93 8.79 5.55
C SER A 114 5.22 9.78 6.67
N SER A 115 6.38 9.60 7.32
CA SER A 115 6.91 10.55 8.32
C SER A 115 7.24 11.92 7.72
N THR A 116 7.37 12.04 6.41
CA THR A 116 7.56 13.33 5.71
C THR A 116 6.45 14.33 6.03
N LYS A 117 5.29 13.86 6.47
CA LYS A 117 4.20 14.72 6.96
C LYS A 117 4.60 15.56 8.20
N PHE A 118 5.52 15.06 9.01
CA PHE A 118 5.94 15.69 10.26
C PHE A 118 7.25 16.48 10.12
N ALA A 119 7.82 16.52 8.92
CA ALA A 119 8.99 17.35 8.66
C ALA A 119 8.58 18.82 8.65
N ASP A 120 9.43 19.69 9.22
CA ASP A 120 9.22 21.14 9.28
C ASP A 120 9.18 21.80 7.88
N ASN A 121 9.56 21.07 6.88
CA ASN A 121 9.50 21.46 5.48
C ASN A 121 8.13 21.08 4.89
N THR A 122 7.61 21.99 4.11
CA THR A 122 6.28 21.88 3.47
C THR A 122 5.97 20.48 2.94
N PRO A 123 4.70 20.02 2.99
CA PRO A 123 4.26 18.73 2.44
C PRO A 123 4.63 18.48 0.96
N ALA A 124 5.13 19.50 0.28
CA ALA A 124 5.50 19.50 -1.13
C ALA A 124 7.01 19.37 -1.38
N ALA A 125 7.78 18.82 -0.44
CA ALA A 125 9.25 18.73 -0.59
C ALA A 125 9.70 17.79 -1.73
N SER A 126 8.85 16.87 -2.18
CA SER A 126 9.09 15.98 -3.32
C SER A 126 7.77 15.46 -3.90
N PRO A 127 7.73 14.94 -5.14
CA PRO A 127 6.54 14.27 -5.67
C PRO A 127 6.01 13.15 -4.76
N TYR A 128 6.91 12.35 -4.21
CA TYR A 128 6.57 11.34 -3.21
C TYR A 128 5.89 11.93 -1.97
N ALA A 129 6.52 12.92 -1.33
CA ALA A 129 5.98 13.55 -0.12
C ALA A 129 4.60 14.19 -0.39
N TYR A 130 4.45 14.82 -1.56
CA TYR A 130 3.19 15.42 -1.99
C TYR A 130 2.09 14.36 -2.10
N THR A 131 2.31 13.27 -2.84
CA THR A 131 1.28 12.23 -3.03
C THR A 131 0.91 11.56 -1.71
N LYS A 132 1.87 11.26 -0.84
CA LYS A 132 1.61 10.70 0.49
C LYS A 132 0.78 11.64 1.38
N ALA A 133 1.04 12.94 1.34
CA ALA A 133 0.26 13.93 2.07
C ALA A 133 -1.18 14.03 1.52
N GLN A 134 -1.34 14.08 0.19
CA GLN A 134 -2.65 14.15 -0.47
C GLN A 134 -3.49 12.90 -0.17
N ASN A 135 -2.91 11.71 -0.29
CA ASN A 135 -3.59 10.46 0.01
C ASN A 135 -4.02 10.36 1.48
N THR A 136 -3.17 10.85 2.40
CA THR A 136 -3.51 10.92 3.82
C THR A 136 -4.74 11.81 4.07
N GLU A 137 -4.81 12.96 3.44
CA GLU A 137 -5.96 13.87 3.59
C GLU A 137 -7.20 13.34 2.84
N LEU A 138 -7.02 12.76 1.66
CA LEU A 138 -8.11 12.11 0.94
C LEU A 138 -8.72 10.98 1.75
N LEU A 139 -7.90 10.09 2.34
CA LEU A 139 -8.39 8.99 3.18
C LEU A 139 -9.25 9.47 4.34
N LYS A 140 -8.81 10.52 5.06
CA LYS A 140 -9.55 11.08 6.19
C LYS A 140 -10.91 11.62 5.76
N ASN A 141 -10.92 12.42 4.69
CA ASN A 141 -12.15 13.00 4.17
C ASN A 141 -13.07 11.89 3.64
N TYR A 142 -12.52 10.91 2.92
CA TYR A 142 -13.28 9.79 2.37
C TYR A 142 -13.92 8.97 3.51
N ALA A 143 -13.19 8.73 4.58
CA ALA A 143 -13.70 8.02 5.75
C ALA A 143 -14.83 8.80 6.44
N GLU A 144 -14.71 10.11 6.55
CA GLU A 144 -15.77 10.96 7.09
C GLU A 144 -17.02 10.95 6.20
N TRP A 145 -16.85 11.03 4.89
CA TRP A 145 -17.98 11.05 3.94
C TRP A 145 -18.70 9.72 3.81
N TYR A 146 -17.99 8.61 3.88
CA TYR A 146 -18.52 7.28 3.53
C TYR A 146 -18.44 6.25 4.66
N GLY A 147 -17.92 6.62 5.83
CA GLY A 147 -17.86 5.74 6.99
C GLY A 147 -16.83 4.62 6.89
N LEU A 148 -15.75 4.81 6.10
CA LEU A 148 -14.69 3.81 5.97
C LEU A 148 -13.90 3.70 7.29
N ASP A 149 -13.77 2.47 7.83
CA ASP A 149 -12.86 2.21 8.95
C ASP A 149 -11.41 2.17 8.46
N TYR A 150 -10.53 2.93 9.11
CA TYR A 150 -9.14 3.01 8.70
C TYR A 150 -8.17 3.20 9.87
N THR A 151 -6.91 2.91 9.60
CA THR A 151 -5.76 3.26 10.42
C THR A 151 -4.63 3.75 9.53
N ILE A 152 -3.97 4.85 9.90
CA ILE A 152 -2.77 5.31 9.21
C ILE A 152 -1.56 4.96 10.08
N VAL A 153 -0.61 4.21 9.51
CA VAL A 153 0.69 3.94 10.13
C VAL A 153 1.74 4.80 9.44
N TYR A 154 2.48 5.59 10.21
CA TYR A 154 3.51 6.47 9.68
C TYR A 154 4.86 5.81 9.80
N PHE A 155 5.39 5.35 8.68
CA PHE A 155 6.74 4.80 8.64
C PHE A 155 7.78 5.92 8.69
N TYR A 156 8.79 5.69 9.52
CA TYR A 156 10.06 6.41 9.50
C TYR A 156 11.07 5.60 8.67
N ASN A 157 12.35 5.64 9.01
CA ASN A 157 13.34 4.82 8.33
C ASN A 157 13.14 3.34 8.72
N VAL A 158 12.79 2.54 7.74
CA VAL A 158 12.65 1.08 7.90
C VAL A 158 13.92 0.45 7.35
N TYR A 159 14.49 -0.50 8.07
CA TYR A 159 15.68 -1.25 7.67
C TYR A 159 15.54 -2.72 8.08
N GLY A 160 16.23 -3.61 7.39
CA GLY A 160 16.20 -5.03 7.69
C GLY A 160 16.54 -5.92 6.51
N ASP A 161 16.37 -7.22 6.71
CA ASP A 161 16.60 -8.22 5.66
C ASP A 161 15.67 -7.96 4.47
N TYR A 162 16.19 -8.18 3.26
CA TYR A 162 15.50 -7.94 1.98
C TYR A 162 15.24 -6.47 1.63
N GLU A 163 15.87 -5.52 2.34
CA GLU A 163 15.91 -4.14 1.90
C GLU A 163 16.68 -4.04 0.56
N ASN A 164 16.05 -3.44 -0.44
CA ASN A 164 16.72 -3.24 -1.72
C ASN A 164 17.72 -2.08 -1.62
N ASP A 165 19.00 -2.37 -1.83
CA ASP A 165 20.08 -1.38 -1.93
C ASP A 165 20.02 -0.52 -3.21
N ALA A 166 18.94 -0.61 -3.98
CA ALA A 166 18.77 0.21 -5.16
C ALA A 166 18.61 1.67 -4.76
N THR A 167 19.73 2.34 -4.65
CA THR A 167 19.90 3.79 -4.52
C THR A 167 19.34 4.53 -5.72
#